data_006deaa670b0d4da5f66bfb03d84b0bc
#
_entry.id   006deaa670b0d4da5f66bfb03d84b0bc
#
_cell.length_a   1.000
_cell.length_b   1.000
_cell.length_c   1.000
_cell.angle_alpha   90.00
_cell.angle_beta   90.00
_cell.angle_gamma   90.00
#
_symmetry.space_group_name_H-M   'P 1'
#
loop_
_entity.id
_entity.type
_entity.pdbx_description
1 polymer ?
#
loop_
_entity_poly.entity_id
_entity_poly.type
_entity_poly.pdbx_seq_one_letter_code
_entity_poly.pdbx_strand_id
1 'polypeptide(L)'
;LFDTNYWGVVHGSRVACAHLRQHGGALINVGSVLSDVAIPIQGTYCATKHAVKGYTDALRLELEAEGAPISVTLIKPSAIDTPYVQHAKNLLPSEPLNPSPVYAPDTVAEAILHCAENPERDLYVGGAGMMLAEASHHLPRVTDKLMESMMIKQQQSGEPKPANRQDSLYAP
;
A
#
# COMPACT_ATOMS: atom_id res chain seq x y z
N LEU A 1 -7.17 -10.38 -5.64
CA LEU A 1 -6.59 -9.25 -4.91
C LEU A 1 -6.79 -9.39 -3.40
N PHE A 2 -8.00 -9.62 -2.89
CA PHE A 2 -8.23 -9.78 -1.45
C PHE A 2 -7.46 -10.96 -0.87
N ASP A 3 -7.43 -12.09 -1.55
CA ASP A 3 -6.71 -13.27 -1.08
C ASP A 3 -5.22 -12.99 -0.88
N THR A 4 -4.60 -12.30 -1.84
CA THR A 4 -3.18 -11.96 -1.78
C THR A 4 -2.91 -10.80 -0.82
N ASN A 5 -3.58 -9.66 -1.03
CA ASN A 5 -3.23 -8.41 -0.35
C ASN A 5 -3.71 -8.35 1.10
N TYR A 6 -4.91 -8.86 1.38
CA TYR A 6 -5.51 -8.81 2.70
C TYR A 6 -5.29 -10.12 3.47
N TRP A 7 -5.77 -11.25 2.96
CA TRP A 7 -5.64 -12.53 3.66
C TRP A 7 -4.19 -12.97 3.80
N GLY A 8 -3.32 -12.64 2.83
CA GLY A 8 -1.88 -12.85 2.97
C GLY A 8 -1.29 -12.13 4.19
N VAL A 9 -1.68 -10.87 4.40
CA VAL A 9 -1.26 -10.11 5.59
C VAL A 9 -1.85 -10.70 6.87
N VAL A 10 -3.12 -11.05 6.89
CA VAL A 10 -3.78 -11.66 8.06
C VAL A 10 -3.09 -12.98 8.45
N HIS A 11 -2.86 -13.87 7.50
CA HIS A 11 -2.21 -15.15 7.77
C HIS A 11 -0.76 -14.99 8.20
N GLY A 12 0.01 -14.13 7.52
CA GLY A 12 1.39 -13.82 7.87
C GLY A 12 1.50 -13.23 9.28
N SER A 13 0.66 -12.24 9.59
CA SER A 13 0.63 -11.61 10.92
C SER A 13 0.29 -12.61 12.03
N ARG A 14 -0.68 -13.50 11.80
CA ARG A 14 -1.04 -14.53 12.81
C ARG A 14 0.12 -15.47 13.11
N VAL A 15 0.82 -15.94 12.09
CA VAL A 15 1.99 -16.82 12.27
C VAL A 15 3.13 -16.07 12.96
N ALA A 16 3.43 -14.85 12.52
CA ALA A 16 4.47 -14.03 13.11
C ALA A 16 4.17 -13.70 14.59
N CYS A 17 2.94 -13.30 14.93
CA CYS A 17 2.56 -13.00 16.31
C CYS A 17 2.68 -14.22 17.24
N ALA A 18 2.40 -15.43 16.77
CA ALA A 18 2.57 -16.64 17.58
C ALA A 18 4.04 -16.84 18.01
N HIS A 19 4.99 -16.50 17.13
CA HIS A 19 6.42 -16.53 17.44
C HIS A 19 6.85 -15.32 18.26
N LEU A 20 6.46 -14.11 17.87
CA LEU A 20 6.89 -12.86 18.48
C LEU A 20 6.38 -12.67 19.91
N ARG A 21 5.24 -13.27 20.29
CA ARG A 21 4.78 -13.24 21.71
C ARG A 21 5.79 -13.86 22.69
N GLN A 22 6.59 -14.78 22.22
CA GLN A 22 7.59 -15.48 23.04
C GLN A 22 8.94 -14.80 23.05
N HIS A 23 9.29 -14.10 21.98
CA HIS A 23 10.65 -13.57 21.78
C HIS A 23 10.70 -12.04 21.72
N GLY A 24 9.56 -11.38 21.58
CA GLY A 24 9.50 -9.96 21.25
C GLY A 24 9.86 -9.68 19.80
N GLY A 25 9.71 -8.43 19.38
CA GLY A 25 10.15 -7.96 18.09
C GLY A 25 9.15 -7.08 17.36
N ALA A 26 9.41 -6.82 16.08
CA ALA A 26 8.62 -5.94 15.23
C ALA A 26 7.80 -6.72 14.20
N LEU A 27 6.52 -6.43 14.12
CA LEU A 27 5.64 -6.83 13.03
C LEU A 27 5.41 -5.62 12.12
N ILE A 28 5.86 -5.73 10.87
CA ILE A 28 5.74 -4.64 9.90
C ILE A 28 4.86 -5.08 8.74
N ASN A 29 3.69 -4.48 8.63
CA ASN A 29 2.78 -4.69 7.51
C ASN A 29 2.97 -3.60 6.44
N VAL A 30 2.90 -3.99 5.18
CA VAL A 30 3.05 -3.07 4.05
C VAL A 30 1.67 -2.73 3.48
N GLY A 31 1.19 -1.56 3.83
CA GLY A 31 0.00 -0.94 3.29
C GLY A 31 0.26 -0.22 1.96
N SER A 32 -0.23 0.99 1.88
CA SER A 32 -0.03 1.96 0.81
C SER A 32 -0.52 3.32 1.30
N VAL A 33 -0.13 4.40 0.66
CA VAL A 33 -0.86 5.68 0.74
C VAL A 33 -2.35 5.47 0.42
N LEU A 34 -2.67 4.52 -0.45
CA LEU A 34 -4.04 4.13 -0.78
C LEU A 34 -4.74 3.29 0.31
N SER A 35 -4.15 3.21 1.50
CA SER A 35 -4.82 2.77 2.73
C SER A 35 -5.62 3.91 3.42
N ASP A 36 -5.36 5.16 3.04
CA ASP A 36 -5.99 6.36 3.61
C ASP A 36 -6.76 7.18 2.57
N VAL A 37 -6.45 7.01 1.28
CA VAL A 37 -7.09 7.74 0.18
C VAL A 37 -7.39 6.79 -0.98
N ALA A 38 -8.45 7.06 -1.73
CA ALA A 38 -8.78 6.31 -2.94
C ALA A 38 -8.41 7.10 -4.20
N ILE A 39 -8.05 6.37 -5.25
CA ILE A 39 -7.85 6.94 -6.59
C ILE A 39 -8.72 6.22 -7.62
N PRO A 40 -9.12 6.90 -8.71
CA PRO A 40 -9.88 6.28 -9.79
C PRO A 40 -9.16 5.07 -10.39
N ILE A 41 -9.92 4.15 -10.99
CA ILE A 41 -9.44 2.96 -11.71
C ILE A 41 -8.90 1.85 -10.80
N GLN A 42 -8.48 2.15 -9.56
CA GLN A 42 -7.90 1.20 -8.61
C GLN A 42 -8.81 0.87 -7.41
N GLY A 43 -10.13 0.98 -7.53
CA GLY A 43 -11.06 0.84 -6.42
C GLY A 43 -10.91 -0.45 -5.60
N THR A 44 -10.78 -1.61 -6.25
CA THR A 44 -10.57 -2.89 -5.55
C THR A 44 -9.23 -2.93 -4.82
N TYR A 45 -8.16 -2.38 -5.42
CA TYR A 45 -6.86 -2.28 -4.75
C TYR A 45 -6.94 -1.35 -3.52
N CYS A 46 -7.54 -0.18 -3.67
CA CYS A 46 -7.76 0.74 -2.54
C CYS A 46 -8.52 0.04 -1.41
N ALA A 47 -9.59 -0.69 -1.73
CA ALA A 47 -10.37 -1.44 -0.75
C ALA A 47 -9.50 -2.46 0.02
N THR A 48 -8.62 -3.21 -0.68
CA THR A 48 -7.70 -4.16 0.00
C THR A 48 -6.73 -3.44 0.93
N LYS A 49 -6.21 -2.29 0.53
CA LYS A 49 -5.24 -1.53 1.34
C LYS A 49 -5.87 -0.83 2.54
N HIS A 50 -7.11 -0.36 2.42
CA HIS A 50 -7.90 0.09 3.57
C HIS A 50 -8.19 -1.05 4.56
N ALA A 51 -8.51 -2.24 4.05
CA ALA A 51 -8.70 -3.42 4.88
C ALA A 51 -7.42 -3.83 5.63
N VAL A 52 -6.26 -3.78 4.97
CA VAL A 52 -4.95 -4.03 5.61
C VAL A 52 -4.69 -3.03 6.74
N LYS A 53 -5.00 -1.74 6.53
CA LYS A 53 -4.87 -0.72 7.57
C LYS A 53 -5.78 -1.04 8.77
N GLY A 54 -7.07 -1.25 8.52
CA GLY A 54 -8.03 -1.54 9.59
C GLY A 54 -7.64 -2.77 10.41
N TYR A 55 -7.18 -3.84 9.73
CA TYR A 55 -6.68 -5.04 10.39
C TYR A 55 -5.42 -4.76 11.21
N THR A 56 -4.45 -4.04 10.66
CA THR A 56 -3.19 -3.72 11.35
C THR A 56 -3.43 -2.85 12.59
N ASP A 57 -4.34 -1.87 12.48
CA ASP A 57 -4.71 -1.00 13.60
C ASP A 57 -5.40 -1.80 14.72
N ALA A 58 -6.33 -2.69 14.40
CA ALA A 58 -7.00 -3.56 15.36
C ALA A 58 -6.00 -4.51 16.05
N LEU A 59 -5.16 -5.17 15.27
CA LEU A 59 -4.14 -6.08 15.79
C LEU A 59 -3.16 -5.39 16.73
N ARG A 60 -2.76 -4.16 16.42
CA ARG A 60 -1.90 -3.35 17.29
C ARG A 60 -2.56 -3.12 18.66
N LEU A 61 -3.81 -2.69 18.66
CA LEU A 61 -4.56 -2.43 19.90
C LEU A 61 -4.74 -3.70 20.75
N GLU A 62 -4.99 -4.84 20.10
CA GLU A 62 -5.13 -6.14 20.76
C GLU A 62 -3.81 -6.55 21.43
N LEU A 63 -2.68 -6.47 20.72
CA LEU A 63 -1.36 -6.84 21.23
C LEU A 63 -0.89 -5.89 22.35
N GLU A 64 -1.18 -4.58 22.24
CA GLU A 64 -0.92 -3.62 23.30
C GLU A 64 -1.76 -3.91 24.54
N ALA A 65 -3.04 -4.23 24.40
CA ALA A 65 -3.92 -4.60 25.51
C ALA A 65 -3.50 -5.90 26.19
N GLU A 66 -2.92 -6.86 25.45
CA GLU A 66 -2.32 -8.09 25.99
C GLU A 66 -0.98 -7.82 26.71
N GLY A 67 -0.37 -6.67 26.55
CA GLY A 67 1.00 -6.40 26.98
C GLY A 67 2.05 -7.24 26.25
N ALA A 68 1.75 -7.65 24.99
CA ALA A 68 2.65 -8.44 24.19
C ALA A 68 3.91 -7.63 23.80
N PRO A 69 5.12 -8.23 23.84
CA PRO A 69 6.37 -7.52 23.54
C PRO A 69 6.55 -7.35 21.99
N ILE A 70 5.52 -6.90 21.30
CA ILE A 70 5.48 -6.80 19.83
C ILE A 70 5.16 -5.37 19.44
N SER A 71 6.06 -4.72 18.70
CA SER A 71 5.74 -3.47 18.02
C SER A 71 5.04 -3.77 16.68
N VAL A 72 4.00 -2.99 16.34
CA VAL A 72 3.25 -3.16 15.09
C VAL A 72 3.27 -1.87 14.30
N THR A 73 3.89 -1.91 13.12
CA THR A 73 4.00 -0.76 12.21
C THR A 73 3.27 -1.03 10.89
N LEU A 74 2.62 -0.01 10.35
CA LEU A 74 2.11 0.02 8.99
C LEU A 74 2.95 0.94 8.11
N ILE A 75 3.70 0.39 7.17
CA ILE A 75 4.41 1.18 6.14
C ILE A 75 3.43 1.53 5.03
N LYS A 76 3.40 2.79 4.63
CA LYS A 76 2.49 3.33 3.60
C LYS A 76 3.28 3.91 2.41
N PRO A 77 3.73 3.08 1.46
CA PRO A 77 4.42 3.57 0.28
C PRO A 77 3.50 4.37 -0.64
N SER A 78 4.07 5.40 -1.28
CA SER A 78 3.51 6.09 -2.45
C SER A 78 3.70 5.25 -3.71
N ALA A 79 3.81 5.86 -4.88
CA ALA A 79 4.17 5.17 -6.12
C ALA A 79 5.64 4.75 -6.08
N ILE A 80 5.90 3.45 -6.20
CA ILE A 80 7.25 2.87 -6.15
C ILE A 80 7.59 2.27 -7.52
N ASP A 81 8.83 2.47 -7.96
CA ASP A 81 9.35 1.94 -9.23
C ASP A 81 9.58 0.42 -9.11
N THR A 82 8.56 -0.32 -9.46
CA THR A 82 8.56 -1.79 -9.44
C THR A 82 7.98 -2.33 -10.75
N PRO A 83 8.25 -3.58 -11.12
CA PRO A 83 7.65 -4.22 -12.30
C PRO A 83 6.12 -4.39 -12.25
N TYR A 84 5.44 -3.87 -11.22
CA TYR A 84 4.00 -4.02 -11.03
C TYR A 84 3.18 -3.64 -12.26
N VAL A 85 3.45 -2.47 -12.85
CA VAL A 85 2.72 -2.00 -14.03
C VAL A 85 2.93 -2.89 -15.26
N GLN A 86 4.07 -3.58 -15.34
CA GLN A 86 4.41 -4.52 -16.43
C GLN A 86 3.66 -5.84 -16.28
N HIS A 87 3.50 -6.33 -15.06
CA HIS A 87 2.90 -7.63 -14.74
C HIS A 87 1.39 -7.58 -14.47
N ALA A 88 0.86 -6.41 -14.10
CA ALA A 88 -0.56 -6.26 -13.80
C ALA A 88 -1.44 -6.45 -15.05
N LYS A 89 -2.60 -7.10 -14.88
CA LYS A 89 -3.64 -7.15 -15.92
C LYS A 89 -4.09 -5.74 -16.27
N ASN A 90 -3.83 -5.33 -17.50
CA ASN A 90 -4.23 -4.02 -17.98
C ASN A 90 -5.56 -4.08 -18.75
N LEU A 91 -6.58 -3.42 -18.21
CA LEU A 91 -7.91 -3.28 -18.84
C LEU A 91 -8.10 -1.92 -19.53
N LEU A 92 -7.11 -1.03 -19.43
CA LEU A 92 -7.13 0.27 -20.09
C LEU A 92 -6.77 0.15 -21.57
N PRO A 93 -7.15 1.13 -22.41
CA PRO A 93 -6.77 1.17 -23.82
C PRO A 93 -5.28 1.50 -24.05
N SER A 94 -4.63 2.14 -23.08
CA SER A 94 -3.21 2.53 -23.11
C SER A 94 -2.38 1.77 -22.08
N GLU A 95 -1.06 1.77 -22.24
CA GLU A 95 -0.15 1.23 -21.24
C GLU A 95 -0.26 1.99 -19.92
N PRO A 96 -0.25 1.27 -18.78
CA PRO A 96 -0.35 1.91 -17.47
C PRO A 96 0.96 2.56 -17.06
N LEU A 97 0.86 3.64 -16.29
CA LEU A 97 2.00 4.30 -15.63
C LEU A 97 1.76 4.40 -14.13
N ASN A 98 2.85 4.41 -13.38
CA ASN A 98 2.82 4.86 -11.99
C ASN A 98 2.67 6.40 -11.97
N PRO A 99 1.71 6.96 -11.22
CA PRO A 99 1.58 8.40 -11.09
C PRO A 99 2.82 9.01 -10.41
N SER A 100 3.33 10.11 -10.96
CA SER A 100 4.47 10.82 -10.38
C SER A 100 4.09 11.59 -9.11
N PRO A 101 5.05 11.75 -8.16
CA PRO A 101 6.43 11.26 -8.18
C PRO A 101 6.55 9.77 -7.86
N VAL A 102 7.52 9.09 -8.48
CA VAL A 102 7.83 7.68 -8.27
C VAL A 102 9.13 7.56 -7.48
N TYR A 103 9.15 6.68 -6.48
CA TYR A 103 10.28 6.50 -5.56
C TYR A 103 10.96 5.14 -5.76
N ALA A 104 12.24 5.06 -5.42
CA ALA A 104 13.00 3.82 -5.53
C ALA A 104 12.54 2.77 -4.50
N PRO A 105 12.55 1.47 -4.82
CA PRO A 105 12.21 0.39 -3.88
C PRO A 105 13.07 0.40 -2.61
N ASP A 106 14.35 0.77 -2.72
CA ASP A 106 15.28 0.84 -1.60
C ASP A 106 14.78 1.77 -0.49
N THR A 107 14.08 2.86 -0.84
CA THR A 107 13.49 3.77 0.16
C THR A 107 12.46 3.06 1.05
N VAL A 108 11.72 2.10 0.50
CA VAL A 108 10.77 1.30 1.28
C VAL A 108 11.52 0.29 2.16
N ALA A 109 12.57 -0.33 1.63
CA ALA A 109 13.41 -1.26 2.38
C ALA A 109 14.08 -0.57 3.58
N GLU A 110 14.64 0.61 3.39
CA GLU A 110 15.21 1.44 4.47
C GLU A 110 14.17 1.81 5.52
N ALA A 111 12.95 2.18 5.10
CA ALA A 111 11.85 2.48 6.01
C ALA A 111 11.45 1.26 6.86
N ILE A 112 11.43 0.07 6.27
CA ILE A 112 11.15 -1.19 6.99
C ILE A 112 12.24 -1.46 8.03
N LEU A 113 13.52 -1.34 7.67
CA LEU A 113 14.64 -1.53 8.59
C LEU A 113 14.62 -0.50 9.71
N HIS A 114 14.37 0.77 9.39
CA HIS A 114 14.21 1.82 10.38
C HIS A 114 13.13 1.49 11.41
N CYS A 115 11.94 1.09 10.96
CA CYS A 115 10.83 0.75 11.86
C CYS A 115 11.04 -0.55 12.65
N ALA A 116 11.91 -1.44 12.19
CA ALA A 116 12.29 -2.63 12.96
C ALA A 116 13.14 -2.26 14.19
N GLU A 117 13.97 -1.22 14.07
CA GLU A 117 14.83 -0.71 15.14
C GLU A 117 14.17 0.41 15.96
N ASN A 118 13.32 1.22 15.30
CA ASN A 118 12.66 2.38 15.88
C ASN A 118 11.16 2.24 15.63
N PRO A 119 10.41 1.63 16.56
CA PRO A 119 8.99 1.36 16.36
C PRO A 119 8.17 2.63 16.14
N GLU A 120 7.43 2.66 15.03
CA GLU A 120 6.48 3.70 14.70
C GLU A 120 5.11 3.10 14.44
N ARG A 121 4.06 3.86 14.69
CA ARG A 121 2.69 3.41 14.40
C ARG A 121 2.46 3.26 12.90
N ASP A 122 2.72 4.34 12.17
CA ASP A 122 2.52 4.45 10.72
C ASP A 122 3.69 5.24 10.12
N LEU A 123 4.25 4.78 9.01
CA LEU A 123 5.29 5.51 8.29
C LEU A 123 4.95 5.62 6.81
N TYR A 124 4.83 6.86 6.32
CA TYR A 124 4.68 7.13 4.89
C TYR A 124 6.05 7.13 4.20
N VAL A 125 6.11 6.44 3.05
CA VAL A 125 7.28 6.47 2.18
C VAL A 125 6.92 7.26 0.91
N GLY A 126 7.46 8.48 0.85
CA GLY A 126 7.18 9.46 -0.20
C GLY A 126 6.26 10.59 0.26
N GLY A 127 6.81 11.80 0.35
CA GLY A 127 6.13 12.97 0.90
C GLY A 127 4.87 13.39 0.14
N ALA A 128 4.83 13.21 -1.19
CA ALA A 128 3.66 13.54 -1.98
C ALA A 128 2.42 12.69 -1.59
N GLY A 129 2.63 11.42 -1.30
CA GLY A 129 1.56 10.55 -0.83
C GLY A 129 1.05 10.92 0.55
N MET A 130 1.95 11.27 1.47
CA MET A 130 1.57 11.75 2.80
C MET A 130 0.72 13.03 2.69
N MET A 131 1.15 14.00 1.89
CA MET A 131 0.39 15.24 1.68
C MET A 131 -1.00 14.96 1.08
N LEU A 132 -1.10 14.00 0.16
CA LEU A 132 -2.37 13.61 -0.44
C LEU A 132 -3.31 12.96 0.60
N ALA A 133 -2.80 12.09 1.45
CA ALA A 133 -3.57 11.45 2.51
C ALA A 133 -4.10 12.47 3.52
N GLU A 134 -3.25 13.39 3.97
CA GLU A 134 -3.62 14.50 4.86
C GLU A 134 -4.66 15.43 4.21
N ALA A 135 -4.45 15.81 2.94
CA ALA A 135 -5.39 16.62 2.20
C ALA A 135 -6.76 15.93 2.05
N SER A 136 -6.76 14.63 1.78
CA SER A 136 -8.00 13.84 1.69
C SER A 136 -8.77 13.79 3.01
N HIS A 137 -8.06 13.73 4.13
CA HIS A 137 -8.67 13.72 5.45
C HIS A 137 -9.30 15.08 5.81
N HIS A 138 -8.61 16.18 5.53
CA HIS A 138 -9.05 17.52 5.94
C HIS A 138 -9.92 18.24 4.89
N LEU A 139 -9.70 17.96 3.61
CA LEU A 139 -10.35 18.61 2.46
C LEU A 139 -10.87 17.59 1.44
N PRO A 140 -11.74 16.62 1.83
CA PRO A 140 -12.08 15.48 0.98
C PRO A 140 -12.67 15.90 -0.37
N ARG A 141 -13.56 16.90 -0.42
CA ARG A 141 -14.17 17.34 -1.67
C ARG A 141 -13.19 18.00 -2.65
N VAL A 142 -12.18 18.70 -2.13
CA VAL A 142 -11.11 19.31 -2.95
C VAL A 142 -10.23 18.20 -3.51
N THR A 143 -9.88 17.25 -2.66
CA THR A 143 -9.06 16.10 -3.05
C THR A 143 -9.78 15.23 -4.09
N ASP A 144 -11.09 14.95 -3.90
CA ASP A 144 -11.90 14.22 -4.89
C ASP A 144 -11.81 14.86 -6.28
N LYS A 145 -12.07 16.18 -6.38
CA LYS A 145 -12.00 16.91 -7.65
C LYS A 145 -10.61 16.89 -8.29
N LEU A 146 -9.56 16.96 -7.46
CA LEU A 146 -8.19 16.85 -7.93
C LEU A 146 -7.94 15.45 -8.49
N MET A 147 -8.35 14.40 -7.78
CA MET A 147 -8.21 13.01 -8.21
C MET A 147 -8.98 12.74 -9.51
N GLU A 148 -10.22 13.20 -9.62
CA GLU A 148 -11.03 13.08 -10.83
C GLU A 148 -10.34 13.71 -12.05
N SER A 149 -9.75 14.89 -11.89
CA SER A 149 -9.18 15.65 -13.00
C SER A 149 -7.79 15.18 -13.44
N MET A 150 -6.98 14.67 -12.52
CA MET A 150 -5.56 14.40 -12.76
C MET A 150 -5.22 12.90 -12.80
N MET A 151 -5.74 12.10 -11.85
CA MET A 151 -5.27 10.74 -11.65
C MET A 151 -5.57 9.79 -12.81
N ILE A 152 -6.71 9.95 -13.49
CA ILE A 152 -7.04 9.11 -14.64
C ILE A 152 -5.99 9.28 -15.76
N LYS A 153 -5.54 10.52 -15.99
CA LYS A 153 -4.54 10.83 -17.02
C LYS A 153 -3.14 10.39 -16.60
N GLN A 154 -2.78 10.59 -15.34
CA GLN A 154 -1.45 10.25 -14.84
C GLN A 154 -1.18 8.74 -14.77
N GLN A 155 -2.22 7.92 -14.76
CA GLN A 155 -2.11 6.47 -14.78
C GLN A 155 -2.02 5.88 -16.20
N GLN A 156 -1.99 6.69 -17.25
CA GLN A 156 -1.98 6.26 -18.64
C GLN A 156 -0.82 6.91 -19.40
N SER A 157 -0.05 6.11 -20.13
CA SER A 157 1.09 6.58 -20.94
C SER A 157 0.69 7.35 -22.19
N GLY A 158 -0.52 7.16 -22.68
CA GLY A 158 -0.96 7.59 -24.01
C GLY A 158 -0.54 6.65 -25.12
N GLU A 159 0.34 5.68 -24.87
CA GLU A 159 0.74 4.67 -25.85
C GLU A 159 -0.30 3.54 -25.88
N PRO A 160 -0.66 3.03 -27.09
CA PRO A 160 -1.62 1.95 -27.19
C PRO A 160 -1.12 0.67 -26.50
N LYS A 161 -2.02 -0.03 -25.86
CA LYS A 161 -1.69 -1.34 -25.27
C LYS A 161 -1.32 -2.34 -26.37
N PRO A 162 -0.16 -3.05 -26.28
CA PRO A 162 0.20 -4.13 -27.19
C PRO A 162 -0.84 -5.25 -27.20
N ALA A 163 -1.13 -5.80 -28.38
CA ALA A 163 -2.11 -6.87 -28.54
C ALA A 163 -1.75 -8.14 -27.74
N ASN A 164 -0.44 -8.42 -27.60
CA ASN A 164 0.10 -9.61 -26.94
C ASN A 164 0.68 -9.30 -25.57
N ARG A 165 0.15 -8.29 -24.86
CA ARG A 165 0.63 -7.95 -23.52
C ARG A 165 0.41 -9.12 -22.57
N GLN A 166 1.51 -9.62 -22.01
CA GLN A 166 1.47 -10.64 -20.95
C GLN A 166 1.07 -10.01 -19.61
N ASP A 167 0.45 -10.78 -18.75
CA ASP A 167 0.12 -10.40 -17.38
C ASP A 167 0.22 -11.59 -16.44
N SER A 168 0.41 -11.33 -15.15
CA SER A 168 0.57 -12.37 -14.13
C SER A 168 -0.75 -12.82 -13.51
N LEU A 169 -1.90 -12.44 -14.06
CA LEU A 169 -3.20 -12.83 -13.49
C LEU A 169 -3.58 -14.27 -13.87
N TYR A 170 -3.28 -14.67 -15.10
CA TYR A 170 -3.63 -15.98 -15.65
C TYR A 170 -2.41 -16.82 -16.04
N ALA A 171 -1.25 -16.20 -16.20
CA ALA A 171 0.02 -16.84 -16.54
C ALA A 171 1.15 -16.20 -15.74
N PRO A 172 1.37 -16.64 -14.48
CA PRO A 172 2.43 -16.12 -13.60
C PRO A 172 3.84 -16.49 -14.10
#